data_eb51896c9cb6e37573417c13dc219e84
#
_entry.id   eb51896c9cb6e37573417c13dc219e84
#
_cell.length_a   1.000
_cell.length_b   1.000
_cell.length_c   1.000
_cell.angle_alpha   90.00
_cell.angle_beta   90.00
_cell.angle_gamma   90.00
#
_symmetry.space_group_name_H-M   'P 1'
#
loop_
_entity.id
_entity.type
_entity.pdbx_description
1 polymer ?
#
loop_
_entity_poly.entity_id
_entity_poly.type
_entity_poly.pdbx_seq_one_letter_code
_entity_poly.pdbx_strand_id
1 'polypeptide(L)' 'MSLVITQVKSANGADGRQRDTLRSLGLRGIGRSVEREDSPQLRGMVQSVRHLVVVEER' A
#
# COMPACT_ATOMS: atom_id res chain seq x y z
N MET A 1 -9.73 -9.27 11.00
CA MET A 1 -9.25 -7.89 11.10
C MET A 1 -8.80 -7.40 9.75
N SER A 2 -9.07 -6.14 9.48
CA SER A 2 -8.73 -5.54 8.18
C SER A 2 -7.72 -4.43 8.35
N LEU A 3 -6.97 -4.18 7.28
CA LEU A 3 -6.05 -3.05 7.19
C LEU A 3 -6.56 -2.09 6.12
N VAL A 4 -6.58 -0.81 6.46
CA VAL A 4 -6.87 0.24 5.49
C VAL A 4 -5.55 0.90 5.12
N ILE A 5 -5.24 0.87 3.84
CA ILE A 5 -3.98 1.36 3.31
C ILE A 5 -4.26 2.56 2.42
N THR A 6 -3.68 3.69 2.76
CA THR A 6 -3.89 4.94 2.03
C THR A 6 -2.55 5.40 1.46
N GLN A 7 -2.53 5.66 0.16
CA GLN A 7 -1.32 6.20 -0.46
C GLN A 7 -1.22 7.69 -0.16
N VAL A 8 -0.11 8.10 0.43
CA VAL A 8 0.12 9.49 0.84
C VAL A 8 1.23 10.16 0.06
N LYS A 9 2.04 9.39 -0.66
CA LYS A 9 3.12 9.94 -1.49
C LYS A 9 3.06 9.36 -2.88
N SER A 10 3.54 10.15 -3.85
CA SER A 10 3.57 9.73 -5.24
C SER A 10 4.53 8.56 -5.45
N ALA A 11 4.17 7.67 -6.37
CA ALA A 11 5.03 6.56 -6.77
C ALA A 11 6.09 6.97 -7.79
N ASN A 12 6.17 8.24 -8.16
CA ASN A 12 7.09 8.69 -9.21
C ASN A 12 8.55 8.42 -8.89
N GLY A 13 8.93 8.42 -7.63
CA GLY A 13 10.30 8.13 -7.23
C GLY A 13 10.51 6.66 -6.85
N ALA A 14 9.48 5.83 -6.94
CA ALA A 14 9.56 4.43 -6.55
C ALA A 14 10.15 3.59 -7.69
N ASP A 15 10.82 2.49 -7.33
CA ASP A 15 11.29 1.54 -8.33
C ASP A 15 10.13 0.70 -8.87
N GLY A 16 10.42 -0.15 -9.88
CA GLY A 16 9.39 -0.96 -10.51
C GLY A 16 8.68 -1.92 -9.56
N ARG A 17 9.39 -2.46 -8.59
CA ARG A 17 8.80 -3.37 -7.61
C ARG A 17 7.80 -2.66 -6.72
N GLN A 18 8.16 -1.47 -6.27
CA GLN A 18 7.28 -0.68 -5.40
C GLN A 18 6.02 -0.28 -6.14
N ARG A 19 6.15 0.12 -7.41
CA ARG A 19 5.00 0.44 -8.24
C ARG A 19 4.09 -0.77 -8.44
N ASP A 20 4.70 -1.92 -8.71
CA ASP A 20 3.93 -3.15 -8.88
C ASP A 20 3.19 -3.53 -7.60
N THR A 21 3.84 -3.35 -6.46
CA THR A 21 3.21 -3.61 -5.16
C THR A 21 2.02 -2.70 -4.94
N LEU A 22 2.16 -1.42 -5.22
CA LEU A 22 1.05 -0.47 -5.10
C LEU A 22 -0.10 -0.85 -6.04
N ARG A 23 0.22 -1.25 -7.26
CA ARG A 23 -0.79 -1.69 -8.22
C ARG A 23 -1.51 -2.93 -7.73
N SER A 24 -0.78 -3.90 -7.18
CA SER A 24 -1.36 -5.12 -6.63
C SER A 24 -2.28 -4.84 -5.47
N LEU A 25 -1.98 -3.81 -4.68
CA LEU A 25 -2.83 -3.37 -3.58
C LEU A 25 -4.07 -2.61 -4.07
N GLY A 26 -4.07 -2.15 -5.30
CA GLY A 26 -5.15 -1.36 -5.86
C GLY A 26 -4.97 0.15 -5.68
N LEU A 27 -3.79 0.57 -5.24
CA LEU A 27 -3.49 1.99 -5.05
C LEU A 27 -2.95 2.57 -6.35
N ARG A 28 -3.67 3.52 -6.91
CA ARG A 28 -3.33 4.10 -8.22
C ARG A 28 -2.98 5.58 -8.15
N GLY A 29 -2.92 6.15 -6.96
CA GLY A 29 -2.58 7.55 -6.82
C GLY A 29 -2.68 8.01 -5.40
N ILE A 30 -2.18 9.21 -5.15
CA ILE A 30 -2.22 9.83 -3.83
C ILE A 30 -3.68 10.02 -3.41
N GLY A 31 -3.96 9.72 -2.14
CA GLY A 31 -5.29 9.86 -1.58
C GLY A 31 -6.19 8.64 -1.79
N ARG A 32 -5.74 7.66 -2.56
CA ARG A 32 -6.49 6.41 -2.72
C ARG A 32 -6.31 5.53 -1.50
N SER A 33 -7.42 4.92 -1.08
CA SER A 33 -7.43 4.00 0.05
C SER A 33 -8.01 2.67 -0.37
N VAL A 34 -7.48 1.59 0.20
CA VAL A 34 -8.04 0.26 0.02
C VAL A 34 -8.12 -0.43 1.37
N GLU A 35 -9.12 -1.28 1.53
CA GLU A 35 -9.24 -2.14 2.70
C GLU A 35 -8.93 -3.56 2.28
N ARG A 36 -8.02 -4.20 3.01
CA ARG A 36 -7.61 -5.57 2.75
C ARG A 36 -7.62 -6.36 4.04
N GLU A 37 -7.92 -7.65 3.94
CA GLU A 37 -7.84 -8.54 5.08
C GLU A 37 -6.39 -8.67 5.53
N ASP A 38 -6.16 -8.60 6.83
CA ASP A 38 -4.83 -8.73 7.40
C ASP A 38 -4.29 -10.13 7.15
N SER A 39 -3.09 -10.20 6.59
CA SER A 39 -2.40 -11.47 6.34
C SER A 39 -0.89 -11.22 6.33
N PRO A 40 -0.09 -12.27 6.58
CA PRO A 40 1.37 -12.12 6.50
C PRO A 40 1.84 -11.65 5.13
N GLN A 41 1.19 -12.12 4.06
CA GLN A 41 1.52 -11.72 2.70
C GLN A 41 1.24 -10.23 2.50
N LEU A 42 0.10 -9.76 2.96
CA LEU A 42 -0.27 -8.36 2.85
C LEU A 42 0.71 -7.47 3.62
N ARG A 43 1.06 -7.89 4.83
CA ARG A 43 2.00 -7.13 5.66
C ARG A 43 3.35 -6.98 4.98
N GLY A 44 3.82 -8.04 4.32
CA GLY A 44 5.06 -7.99 3.56
C GLY A 44 5.00 -7.01 2.40
N MET A 45 3.89 -7.00 1.68
CA MET A 45 3.67 -6.07 0.57
C MET A 45 3.64 -4.63 1.06
N VAL A 46 2.91 -4.37 2.13
CA VAL A 46 2.79 -3.04 2.69
C VAL A 46 4.15 -2.54 3.21
N GLN A 47 4.92 -3.42 3.83
CA GLN A 47 6.22 -3.03 4.35
C GLN A 47 7.16 -2.55 3.25
N SER A 48 7.05 -3.11 2.05
CA SER A 48 7.86 -2.71 0.91
C SER A 48 7.58 -1.27 0.48
N VAL A 49 6.38 -0.77 0.73
CA VAL A 49 5.95 0.57 0.31
C VAL A 49 5.54 1.45 1.48
N ARG A 50 5.91 1.08 2.71
CA ARG A 50 5.47 1.81 3.90
C ARG A 50 5.82 3.29 3.89
N HIS A 51 6.86 3.66 3.18
CA HIS A 51 7.27 5.06 3.06
C HIS A 51 6.34 5.86 2.13
N LEU A 52 5.45 5.19 1.43
CA LEU A 52 4.52 5.80 0.47
C LEU A 52 3.08 5.76 0.97
N VAL A 53 2.81 4.99 2.01
CA VAL A 53 1.43 4.73 2.46
C VAL A 53 1.32 4.88 3.98
N VAL A 54 0.08 5.06 4.43
CA VAL A 54 -0.28 4.99 5.84
C VAL A 54 -1.23 3.81 6.00
N VAL A 55 -1.02 3.00 7.03
CA VAL A 55 -1.83 1.82 7.30
C VAL A 55 -2.55 1.99 8.62
N GLU A 56 -3.86 1.73 8.61
CA GLU A 56 -4.68 1.73 9.81
C GLU A 56 -5.30 0.36 10.00
N GLU A 57 -5.33 -0.11 11.22
CA GLU A 57 -6.01 -1.35 11.56
C GLU A 57 -7.48 -1.07 11.87
N ARG A 58 -8.34 -1.96 11.41
CA ARG A 58 -9.77 -1.94 11.72
C ARG A 58 -10.24 -3.27 12.25
#